data_9cd98168a827dfcffca6ffaa8ce848e3
#
_entry.id   9cd98168a827dfcffca6ffaa8ce848e3
#
_cell.length_a   1.000
_cell.length_b   1.000
_cell.length_c   1.000
_cell.angle_alpha   90.00
_cell.angle_beta   90.00
_cell.angle_gamma   90.00
#
_symmetry.space_group_name_H-M   'P 1'
#
loop_
_entity.id
_entity.type
_entity.pdbx_description
1 polymer ?
#
loop_
_entity_poly.entity_id
_entity_poly.type
_entity_poly.pdbx_seq_one_letter_code
_entity_poly.pdbx_strand_id
1 'polypeptide(L)'
;NICENDWGGYCECPECRKLDMPPAPGAKWDDDLSDRFVYFANKVLELASRHRPDVIATAYAYGVYKNAPRREKVSPQLVLGFVPSKFDLPGAEANYRAWAAAGAKQLFLRPNDHHAISIGLPTGGEKQLFNAFKLGFKYGIIGTDYDSSHNFWSAVGIADFILARAHTHPEDTFEQHEQEYYAGFGKAAEEVGEYYRYWRQNVWDNRIYPDRKEIAKLGLYGNYQRGLMWNIHRYFRLSDFDKTDAILARAAAKQLSGQDRRRVEMLQLANRYFRLFFLACTAKQEEKQKQAAKLLEFRCKHHKDLMFDWNRMATLEGRYGDVAGVAKADRFRSFHGYKSLPLKWFFSPDPGDAGVREKWEAFPIGKIRSLWEPVLTNAGWEKQKNSGMHPKLQKLLENYDGYGYYGLDLRIPPEWKGREIEVYFGAVDESAWVYLNGQKTGERIFRKGTEDWKHPFSIPITRAIDWSKPVQTLVVRVHD
;
A
#
# COMPACT_ATOMS: atom_id res chain seq x y z
N ASN A 1 -22.90 -15.03 8.84
CA ASN A 1 -22.31 -14.71 7.56
C ASN A 1 -22.11 -16.00 6.77
N ILE A 2 -22.67 -16.05 5.58
CA ILE A 2 -22.57 -17.18 4.62
C ILE A 2 -21.96 -16.74 3.29
N CYS A 3 -21.15 -15.67 3.32
CA CYS A 3 -20.44 -15.18 2.16
C CYS A 3 -19.38 -16.18 1.70
N GLU A 4 -19.18 -16.30 0.41
CA GLU A 4 -18.06 -17.04 -0.16
C GLU A 4 -16.72 -16.32 -0.05
N ASN A 5 -15.67 -17.10 -0.23
CA ASN A 5 -14.32 -16.57 -0.39
C ASN A 5 -14.05 -16.15 -1.84
N ASP A 6 -12.96 -15.41 -2.07
CA ASP A 6 -12.57 -14.89 -3.38
C ASP A 6 -11.95 -15.94 -4.33
N TRP A 7 -11.93 -17.22 -3.96
CA TRP A 7 -11.27 -18.26 -4.74
C TRP A 7 -12.23 -18.88 -5.75
N GLY A 8 -11.77 -19.13 -6.95
CA GLY A 8 -12.46 -19.94 -7.95
C GLY A 8 -12.44 -21.45 -7.62
N GLY A 9 -12.68 -22.29 -8.61
CA GLY A 9 -12.63 -23.75 -8.44
C GLY A 9 -13.96 -24.30 -7.95
N TYR A 10 -15.05 -23.77 -8.47
CA TYR A 10 -16.41 -24.24 -8.16
C TYR A 10 -16.64 -25.68 -8.61
N CYS A 11 -17.42 -26.43 -7.84
CA CYS A 11 -17.75 -27.82 -8.14
C CYS A 11 -18.46 -27.96 -9.48
N GLU A 12 -17.99 -28.88 -10.33
CA GLU A 12 -18.50 -29.14 -11.66
C GLU A 12 -19.27 -30.48 -11.77
N CYS A 13 -19.54 -31.13 -10.64
CA CYS A 13 -20.31 -32.38 -10.66
C CYS A 13 -21.73 -32.13 -11.21
N PRO A 14 -22.37 -33.16 -11.79
CA PRO A 14 -23.70 -33.01 -12.42
C PRO A 14 -24.76 -32.42 -11.47
N GLU A 15 -24.70 -32.72 -10.19
CA GLU A 15 -25.67 -32.20 -9.21
C GLU A 15 -25.50 -30.71 -8.97
N CYS A 16 -24.25 -30.24 -8.82
CA CYS A 16 -23.99 -28.81 -8.69
C CYS A 16 -24.34 -28.03 -9.99
N ARG A 17 -24.05 -28.64 -11.15
CA ARG A 17 -24.34 -28.04 -12.45
C ARG A 17 -25.85 -27.89 -12.73
N LYS A 18 -26.71 -28.73 -12.15
CA LYS A 18 -28.18 -28.56 -12.19
C LYS A 18 -28.68 -27.29 -11.52
N LEU A 19 -27.89 -26.76 -10.56
CA LEU A 19 -28.22 -25.53 -9.85
C LEU A 19 -27.90 -24.28 -10.68
N ASP A 20 -27.02 -24.40 -11.65
CA ASP A 20 -26.62 -23.28 -12.50
C ASP A 20 -27.68 -22.98 -13.57
N MET A 21 -27.69 -21.75 -14.00
CA MET A 21 -28.43 -21.38 -15.23
C MET A 21 -27.50 -21.46 -16.43
N PRO A 22 -28.06 -21.75 -17.64
CA PRO A 22 -27.24 -21.72 -18.84
C PRO A 22 -26.52 -20.38 -18.99
N PRO A 23 -25.20 -20.40 -19.31
CA PRO A 23 -24.45 -19.16 -19.52
C PRO A 23 -25.00 -18.35 -20.69
N ALA A 24 -24.80 -17.06 -20.66
CA ALA A 24 -25.08 -16.19 -21.78
C ALA A 24 -24.22 -16.56 -23.01
N PRO A 25 -24.66 -16.28 -24.26
CA PRO A 25 -23.83 -16.56 -25.42
C PRO A 25 -22.42 -15.93 -25.30
N GLY A 26 -21.38 -16.78 -25.42
CA GLY A 26 -19.98 -16.37 -25.30
C GLY A 26 -19.43 -16.25 -23.87
N ALA A 27 -20.28 -16.41 -22.85
CA ALA A 27 -19.84 -16.45 -21.44
C ALA A 27 -19.34 -17.85 -21.03
N LYS A 28 -18.45 -17.89 -20.04
CA LYS A 28 -18.05 -19.14 -19.40
C LYS A 28 -19.14 -19.64 -18.47
N TRP A 29 -19.10 -20.92 -18.16
CA TRP A 29 -20.11 -21.56 -17.32
C TRP A 29 -20.15 -21.01 -15.90
N ASP A 30 -19.02 -20.51 -15.40
CA ASP A 30 -18.84 -19.97 -14.05
C ASP A 30 -18.84 -18.44 -13.98
N ASP A 31 -19.21 -17.76 -15.08
CA ASP A 31 -19.30 -16.28 -15.07
C ASP A 31 -20.52 -15.78 -14.26
N ASP A 32 -21.55 -16.63 -14.06
CA ASP A 32 -22.73 -16.32 -13.26
C ASP A 32 -23.25 -17.56 -12.54
N LEU A 33 -23.02 -17.63 -11.23
CA LEU A 33 -23.46 -18.71 -10.35
C LEU A 33 -24.50 -18.23 -9.32
N SER A 34 -25.21 -17.14 -9.60
CA SER A 34 -26.13 -16.49 -8.65
C SER A 34 -27.24 -17.40 -8.17
N ASP A 35 -27.81 -18.23 -9.06
CA ASP A 35 -28.86 -19.18 -8.69
C ASP A 35 -28.35 -20.25 -7.69
N ARG A 36 -27.15 -20.80 -7.93
CA ARG A 36 -26.52 -21.76 -7.02
C ARG A 36 -26.29 -21.16 -5.64
N PHE A 37 -25.82 -19.91 -5.60
CA PHE A 37 -25.55 -19.20 -4.35
C PHE A 37 -26.82 -18.91 -3.56
N VAL A 38 -27.85 -18.41 -4.21
CA VAL A 38 -29.15 -18.13 -3.56
C VAL A 38 -29.80 -19.42 -3.09
N TYR A 39 -29.72 -20.51 -3.88
CA TYR A 39 -30.16 -21.83 -3.45
C TYR A 39 -29.45 -22.28 -2.16
N PHE A 40 -28.12 -22.19 -2.14
CA PHE A 40 -27.33 -22.53 -0.95
C PHE A 40 -27.75 -21.69 0.26
N ALA A 41 -27.83 -20.36 0.11
CA ALA A 41 -28.22 -19.45 1.16
C ALA A 41 -29.62 -19.78 1.71
N ASN A 42 -30.59 -20.04 0.83
CA ASN A 42 -31.93 -20.43 1.21
C ASN A 42 -31.95 -21.75 1.99
N LYS A 43 -31.14 -22.76 1.58
CA LYS A 43 -31.05 -24.04 2.29
C LYS A 43 -30.43 -23.90 3.69
N VAL A 44 -29.40 -23.08 3.83
CA VAL A 44 -28.82 -22.75 5.14
C VAL A 44 -29.85 -22.11 6.05
N LEU A 45 -30.59 -21.12 5.55
CA LEU A 45 -31.65 -20.43 6.31
C LEU A 45 -32.81 -21.37 6.66
N GLU A 46 -33.26 -22.23 5.74
CA GLU A 46 -34.28 -23.24 5.99
C GLU A 46 -33.89 -24.17 7.18
N LEU A 47 -32.63 -24.67 7.16
CA LEU A 47 -32.13 -25.53 8.22
C LEU A 47 -31.97 -24.79 9.55
N ALA A 48 -31.43 -23.59 9.52
CA ALA A 48 -31.22 -22.78 10.71
C ALA A 48 -32.54 -22.34 11.36
N SER A 49 -33.57 -22.04 10.57
CA SER A 49 -34.88 -21.65 11.03
C SER A 49 -35.61 -22.74 11.82
N ARG A 50 -35.24 -24.02 11.67
CA ARG A 50 -35.75 -25.12 12.51
C ARG A 50 -35.36 -24.98 13.97
N HIS A 51 -34.21 -24.33 14.23
CA HIS A 51 -33.70 -24.10 15.57
C HIS A 51 -34.05 -22.69 16.06
N ARG A 52 -34.07 -21.71 15.12
CA ARG A 52 -34.35 -20.32 15.44
C ARG A 52 -35.15 -19.68 14.29
N PRO A 53 -36.48 -19.56 14.42
CA PRO A 53 -37.33 -19.07 13.32
C PRO A 53 -37.03 -17.65 12.85
N ASP A 54 -36.48 -16.81 13.72
CA ASP A 54 -36.08 -15.41 13.45
C ASP A 54 -34.62 -15.23 12.97
N VAL A 55 -33.93 -16.34 12.61
CA VAL A 55 -32.57 -16.28 12.13
C VAL A 55 -32.49 -15.43 10.86
N ILE A 56 -31.44 -14.61 10.79
CA ILE A 56 -31.04 -13.90 9.56
C ILE A 56 -29.62 -14.33 9.15
N ALA A 57 -29.34 -14.30 7.89
CA ALA A 57 -27.98 -14.51 7.36
C ALA A 57 -27.57 -13.35 6.47
N THR A 58 -26.25 -13.09 6.39
CA THR A 58 -25.69 -12.11 5.47
C THR A 58 -24.91 -12.81 4.36
N ALA A 59 -25.08 -12.34 3.15
CA ALA A 59 -24.30 -12.72 1.97
C ALA A 59 -23.97 -11.48 1.13
N TYR A 60 -23.17 -11.65 0.07
CA TYR A 60 -22.84 -10.54 -0.84
C TYR A 60 -23.39 -10.79 -2.25
N ALA A 61 -23.75 -9.72 -2.95
CA ALA A 61 -23.89 -9.70 -4.40
C ALA A 61 -22.57 -9.26 -5.01
N TYR A 62 -21.68 -10.23 -5.26
CA TYR A 62 -20.28 -9.96 -5.60
C TYR A 62 -19.71 -11.04 -6.55
N GLY A 63 -18.63 -10.74 -7.27
CA GLY A 63 -17.94 -11.70 -8.12
C GLY A 63 -18.85 -12.39 -9.13
N VAL A 64 -18.84 -13.72 -9.14
CA VAL A 64 -19.68 -14.56 -10.05
C VAL A 64 -21.14 -14.67 -9.62
N TYR A 65 -21.51 -14.13 -8.47
CA TYR A 65 -22.88 -14.07 -7.95
C TYR A 65 -23.35 -12.62 -7.73
N LYS A 66 -22.79 -11.68 -8.49
CA LYS A 66 -23.16 -10.26 -8.43
C LYS A 66 -24.52 -9.96 -9.04
N ASN A 67 -24.95 -10.76 -10.02
CA ASN A 67 -26.24 -10.60 -10.70
C ASN A 67 -27.36 -11.21 -9.86
N ALA A 68 -28.59 -10.75 -10.07
CA ALA A 68 -29.74 -11.38 -9.44
C ALA A 68 -29.97 -12.80 -10.00
N PRO A 69 -30.43 -13.76 -9.18
CA PRO A 69 -30.78 -15.10 -9.64
C PRO A 69 -31.95 -15.04 -10.65
N ARG A 70 -31.91 -15.94 -11.63
CA ARG A 70 -32.94 -16.00 -12.68
C ARG A 70 -34.08 -16.96 -12.34
N ARG A 71 -33.84 -17.96 -11.53
CA ARG A 71 -34.76 -19.01 -11.12
C ARG A 71 -35.08 -18.95 -9.64
N GLU A 72 -34.07 -18.89 -8.80
CA GLU A 72 -34.23 -18.89 -7.36
C GLU A 72 -34.89 -17.60 -6.84
N LYS A 73 -35.62 -17.70 -5.73
CA LYS A 73 -36.16 -16.55 -5.00
C LYS A 73 -35.37 -16.33 -3.74
N VAL A 74 -35.04 -15.08 -3.44
CA VAL A 74 -34.26 -14.71 -2.28
C VAL A 74 -35.12 -14.82 -1.01
N SER A 75 -34.65 -15.54 0.00
CA SER A 75 -35.31 -15.59 1.30
C SER A 75 -35.38 -14.18 1.92
N PRO A 76 -36.52 -13.80 2.53
CA PRO A 76 -36.63 -12.53 3.24
C PRO A 76 -35.70 -12.42 4.46
N GLN A 77 -35.15 -13.53 4.94
CA GLN A 77 -34.18 -13.62 6.04
C GLN A 77 -32.74 -13.42 5.56
N LEU A 78 -32.51 -13.27 4.23
CA LEU A 78 -31.18 -12.98 3.69
C LEU A 78 -30.97 -11.46 3.57
N VAL A 79 -29.97 -10.96 4.31
CA VAL A 79 -29.48 -9.59 4.20
C VAL A 79 -28.34 -9.56 3.21
N LEU A 80 -28.51 -8.84 2.10
CA LEU A 80 -27.60 -8.89 0.96
C LEU A 80 -26.73 -7.65 0.87
N GLY A 81 -25.41 -7.83 0.96
CA GLY A 81 -24.40 -6.79 0.78
C GLY A 81 -24.16 -6.51 -0.70
N PHE A 82 -24.41 -5.28 -1.12
CA PHE A 82 -24.25 -4.86 -2.50
C PHE A 82 -22.89 -4.18 -2.70
N VAL A 83 -22.14 -4.67 -3.69
CA VAL A 83 -20.84 -4.08 -4.11
C VAL A 83 -21.03 -3.40 -5.48
N PRO A 84 -21.66 -2.21 -5.53
CA PRO A 84 -21.94 -1.55 -6.80
C PRO A 84 -20.69 -0.95 -7.41
N SER A 85 -20.63 -0.92 -8.74
CA SER A 85 -19.64 -0.09 -9.42
C SER A 85 -20.04 1.38 -9.34
N LYS A 86 -19.26 2.18 -8.63
CA LYS A 86 -19.46 3.63 -8.60
C LYS A 86 -19.17 4.33 -9.94
N PHE A 87 -18.62 3.62 -10.89
CA PHE A 87 -18.36 4.12 -12.26
C PHE A 87 -19.47 3.77 -13.24
N ASP A 88 -20.41 2.90 -12.84
CA ASP A 88 -21.55 2.48 -13.65
C ASP A 88 -22.82 2.46 -12.79
N LEU A 89 -23.31 3.63 -12.43
CA LEU A 89 -24.54 3.78 -11.65
C LEU A 89 -25.77 3.25 -12.37
N PRO A 90 -25.95 3.43 -13.71
CA PRO A 90 -27.06 2.79 -14.42
C PRO A 90 -27.07 1.27 -14.34
N GLY A 91 -25.91 0.62 -14.51
CA GLY A 91 -25.75 -0.83 -14.33
C GLY A 91 -26.01 -1.27 -12.89
N ALA A 92 -25.52 -0.51 -11.91
CA ALA A 92 -25.80 -0.76 -10.50
C ALA A 92 -27.32 -0.65 -10.20
N GLU A 93 -27.99 0.35 -10.74
CA GLU A 93 -29.44 0.53 -10.58
C GLU A 93 -30.24 -0.62 -11.20
N ALA A 94 -29.88 -1.06 -12.41
CA ALA A 94 -30.50 -2.22 -13.06
C ALA A 94 -30.35 -3.46 -12.18
N ASN A 95 -29.19 -3.63 -11.55
CA ASN A 95 -28.94 -4.77 -10.68
C ASN A 95 -29.72 -4.69 -9.36
N TYR A 96 -29.84 -3.51 -8.73
CA TYR A 96 -30.72 -3.32 -7.55
C TYR A 96 -32.17 -3.72 -7.87
N ARG A 97 -32.70 -3.29 -9.03
CA ARG A 97 -34.06 -3.65 -9.47
C ARG A 97 -34.23 -5.16 -9.69
N ALA A 98 -33.23 -5.80 -10.31
CA ALA A 98 -33.26 -7.24 -10.55
C ALA A 98 -33.28 -8.05 -9.25
N TRP A 99 -32.45 -7.68 -8.27
CA TRP A 99 -32.43 -8.32 -6.95
C TRP A 99 -33.72 -8.10 -6.15
N ALA A 100 -34.31 -6.90 -6.21
CA ALA A 100 -35.59 -6.62 -5.60
C ALA A 100 -36.70 -7.50 -6.25
N ALA A 101 -36.71 -7.65 -7.58
CA ALA A 101 -37.65 -8.53 -8.31
C ALA A 101 -37.44 -10.02 -7.96
N ALA A 102 -36.21 -10.44 -7.65
CA ALA A 102 -35.90 -11.78 -7.16
C ALA A 102 -36.31 -12.02 -5.70
N GLY A 103 -36.75 -10.98 -4.97
CA GLY A 103 -37.28 -11.09 -3.61
C GLY A 103 -36.37 -10.53 -2.51
N ALA A 104 -35.21 -9.96 -2.84
CA ALA A 104 -34.35 -9.32 -1.85
C ALA A 104 -35.05 -8.14 -1.16
N LYS A 105 -35.18 -8.18 0.17
CA LYS A 105 -35.89 -7.15 0.94
C LYS A 105 -34.96 -6.32 1.82
N GLN A 106 -33.83 -6.87 2.20
CA GLN A 106 -32.86 -6.22 3.07
C GLN A 106 -31.51 -6.14 2.38
N LEU A 107 -31.06 -4.94 2.13
CA LEU A 107 -29.83 -4.65 1.42
C LEU A 107 -28.94 -3.77 2.26
N PHE A 108 -27.63 -3.90 2.15
CA PHE A 108 -26.65 -2.92 2.64
C PHE A 108 -25.63 -2.59 1.58
N LEU A 109 -25.06 -1.38 1.65
CA LEU A 109 -24.00 -0.94 0.78
C LEU A 109 -22.68 -1.50 1.26
N ARG A 110 -21.92 -2.18 0.37
CA ARG A 110 -20.57 -2.65 0.66
C ARG A 110 -19.58 -2.05 -0.35
N PRO A 111 -19.09 -0.83 -0.11
CA PRO A 111 -18.13 -0.22 -1.03
C PRO A 111 -16.74 -0.82 -0.84
N ASN A 112 -16.08 -1.16 -1.96
CA ASN A 112 -14.70 -1.59 -1.98
C ASN A 112 -13.74 -0.41 -2.23
N ASP A 113 -14.08 0.77 -1.73
CA ASP A 113 -13.37 2.01 -2.04
C ASP A 113 -12.05 2.16 -1.33
N HIS A 114 -11.94 1.58 -0.12
CA HIS A 114 -10.75 1.69 0.71
C HIS A 114 -9.75 0.54 0.53
N HIS A 115 -10.05 -0.40 -0.36
CA HIS A 115 -9.27 -1.63 -0.45
C HIS A 115 -7.80 -1.43 -0.88
N ALA A 116 -7.52 -0.47 -1.75
CA ALA A 116 -6.16 -0.27 -2.27
C ALA A 116 -5.74 1.20 -2.50
N ILE A 117 -6.68 2.15 -2.58
CA ILE A 117 -6.37 3.52 -3.03
C ILE A 117 -5.77 4.38 -1.94
N SER A 118 -6.10 4.13 -0.70
CA SER A 118 -5.70 4.98 0.43
C SER A 118 -4.20 4.91 0.73
N ILE A 119 -3.43 4.23 -0.11
CA ILE A 119 -2.00 4.12 0.09
C ILE A 119 -1.32 5.41 -0.33
N GLY A 120 -1.49 6.42 0.47
CA GLY A 120 -0.61 7.54 0.46
C GLY A 120 -0.89 8.62 -0.58
N LEU A 121 -2.02 8.59 -1.33
CA LEU A 121 -2.38 9.68 -2.26
C LEU A 121 -3.88 9.99 -2.22
N PRO A 122 -4.28 11.25 -2.14
CA PRO A 122 -5.67 11.67 -2.22
C PRO A 122 -6.18 11.53 -3.66
N THR A 123 -7.31 10.89 -3.86
CA THR A 123 -7.89 10.67 -5.20
C THR A 123 -9.03 11.62 -5.55
N GLY A 124 -9.78 12.12 -4.56
CA GLY A 124 -10.91 13.01 -4.78
C GLY A 124 -12.21 12.32 -5.25
N GLY A 125 -12.31 11.00 -5.04
CA GLY A 125 -13.45 10.18 -5.52
C GLY A 125 -14.66 10.11 -4.57
N GLU A 126 -14.75 10.96 -3.55
CA GLU A 126 -15.78 10.93 -2.51
C GLU A 126 -17.21 11.20 -3.05
N LYS A 127 -17.34 12.03 -4.06
CA LYS A 127 -18.66 12.32 -4.69
C LYS A 127 -19.26 11.09 -5.38
N GLN A 128 -18.44 10.26 -5.99
CA GLN A 128 -18.90 9.02 -6.60
C GLN A 128 -19.38 8.00 -5.56
N LEU A 129 -18.71 7.93 -4.41
CA LEU A 129 -19.14 7.10 -3.29
C LEU A 129 -20.49 7.58 -2.74
N PHE A 130 -20.65 8.88 -2.53
CA PHE A 130 -21.92 9.48 -2.14
C PHE A 130 -23.05 9.17 -3.13
N ASN A 131 -22.78 9.28 -4.43
CA ASN A 131 -23.79 8.96 -5.46
C ASN A 131 -24.18 7.47 -5.44
N ALA A 132 -23.23 6.56 -5.17
CA ALA A 132 -23.52 5.14 -4.99
C ALA A 132 -24.38 4.89 -3.74
N PHE A 133 -24.10 5.62 -2.65
CA PHE A 133 -24.94 5.60 -1.44
C PHE A 133 -26.38 6.09 -1.75
N LYS A 134 -26.52 7.25 -2.39
CA LYS A 134 -27.86 7.81 -2.75
C LYS A 134 -28.67 6.83 -3.60
N LEU A 135 -28.00 6.14 -4.53
CA LEU A 135 -28.63 5.09 -5.32
C LEU A 135 -29.10 3.94 -4.42
N GLY A 136 -28.22 3.42 -3.56
CA GLY A 136 -28.58 2.34 -2.63
C GLY A 136 -29.70 2.75 -1.67
N PHE A 137 -29.68 3.99 -1.16
CA PHE A 137 -30.72 4.54 -0.29
C PHE A 137 -32.09 4.55 -0.98
N LYS A 138 -32.16 4.91 -2.27
CA LYS A 138 -33.39 4.82 -3.09
C LYS A 138 -33.98 3.41 -3.10
N TYR A 139 -33.13 2.36 -2.97
CA TYR A 139 -33.53 0.95 -2.95
C TYR A 139 -33.58 0.34 -1.53
N GLY A 140 -33.57 1.18 -0.49
CA GLY A 140 -33.82 0.76 0.87
C GLY A 140 -32.67 0.02 1.56
N ILE A 141 -31.42 0.46 1.31
CA ILE A 141 -30.30 -0.08 2.09
C ILE A 141 -30.46 0.27 3.58
N ILE A 142 -30.12 -0.69 4.42
CA ILE A 142 -30.25 -0.58 5.88
C ILE A 142 -28.95 -0.11 6.57
N GLY A 143 -27.85 -0.03 5.83
CA GLY A 143 -26.55 0.37 6.36
C GLY A 143 -25.45 0.30 5.33
N THR A 144 -24.22 0.55 5.79
CA THR A 144 -22.99 0.39 5.00
C THR A 144 -21.99 -0.45 5.79
N ASP A 145 -21.37 -1.40 5.11
CA ASP A 145 -20.25 -2.21 5.60
C ASP A 145 -19.06 -2.05 4.66
N TYR A 146 -17.97 -1.46 5.13
CA TYR A 146 -16.76 -1.33 4.31
C TYR A 146 -16.00 -2.65 4.23
N ASP A 147 -15.50 -2.98 3.04
CA ASP A 147 -14.57 -4.11 2.85
C ASP A 147 -13.31 -3.95 3.71
N SER A 148 -12.79 -2.75 3.76
CA SER A 148 -11.72 -2.38 4.69
C SER A 148 -11.79 -0.90 5.00
N SER A 149 -11.49 -0.53 6.25
CA SER A 149 -11.35 0.85 6.69
C SER A 149 -9.91 1.11 7.12
N HIS A 150 -9.40 2.29 6.85
CA HIS A 150 -8.03 2.69 7.18
C HIS A 150 -8.04 3.90 8.08
N ASN A 151 -7.19 3.89 9.09
CA ASN A 151 -6.91 5.05 9.92
C ASN A 151 -6.01 6.06 9.17
N PHE A 152 -6.43 6.42 7.96
CA PHE A 152 -5.72 7.43 7.16
C PHE A 152 -6.64 8.60 6.87
N TRP A 153 -7.02 9.27 7.95
CA TRP A 153 -8.02 10.32 7.96
C TRP A 153 -7.82 11.38 6.89
N SER A 154 -6.61 11.84 6.64
CA SER A 154 -6.35 12.91 5.67
C SER A 154 -6.63 12.52 4.21
N ALA A 155 -6.61 11.23 3.89
CA ALA A 155 -6.89 10.74 2.54
C ALA A 155 -8.35 10.32 2.36
N VAL A 156 -8.98 9.78 3.41
CA VAL A 156 -10.31 9.15 3.30
C VAL A 156 -11.37 9.79 4.22
N GLY A 157 -10.95 10.56 5.23
CA GLY A 157 -11.85 11.05 6.26
C GLY A 157 -13.00 11.91 5.76
N ILE A 158 -12.82 12.66 4.66
CA ILE A 158 -13.93 13.41 4.05
C ILE A 158 -14.98 12.46 3.46
N ALA A 159 -14.56 11.37 2.82
CA ALA A 159 -15.47 10.38 2.26
C ALA A 159 -16.26 9.66 3.36
N ASP A 160 -15.56 9.26 4.43
CA ASP A 160 -16.17 8.59 5.59
C ASP A 160 -17.15 9.53 6.31
N PHE A 161 -16.76 10.79 6.50
CA PHE A 161 -17.63 11.81 7.10
C PHE A 161 -18.90 12.00 6.28
N ILE A 162 -18.77 12.24 4.96
CA ILE A 162 -19.90 12.47 4.05
C ILE A 162 -20.84 11.27 4.08
N LEU A 163 -20.31 10.04 4.04
CA LEU A 163 -21.13 8.83 4.06
C LEU A 163 -21.85 8.67 5.39
N ALA A 164 -21.19 8.91 6.52
CA ALA A 164 -21.80 8.87 7.85
C ALA A 164 -22.92 9.90 7.99
N ARG A 165 -22.69 11.13 7.51
CA ARG A 165 -23.71 12.19 7.50
C ARG A 165 -24.89 11.85 6.60
N ALA A 166 -24.64 11.28 5.42
CA ALA A 166 -25.68 10.87 4.50
C ALA A 166 -26.60 9.79 5.10
N HIS A 167 -26.11 8.93 5.99
CA HIS A 167 -26.97 7.98 6.72
C HIS A 167 -27.94 8.67 7.70
N THR A 168 -27.54 9.79 8.29
CA THR A 168 -28.36 10.52 9.28
C THR A 168 -29.14 11.66 8.66
N HIS A 169 -28.71 12.19 7.54
CA HIS A 169 -29.31 13.30 6.79
C HIS A 169 -29.34 12.95 5.30
N PRO A 170 -30.13 11.93 4.91
CA PRO A 170 -30.12 11.42 3.54
C PRO A 170 -30.70 12.39 2.50
N GLU A 171 -31.44 13.42 2.94
CA GLU A 171 -32.00 14.45 2.06
C GLU A 171 -30.95 15.45 1.59
N ASP A 172 -29.89 15.64 2.38
CA ASP A 172 -28.85 16.62 2.07
C ASP A 172 -28.08 16.26 0.81
N THR A 173 -27.57 17.30 0.17
CA THR A 173 -26.72 17.16 -1.02
C THR A 173 -25.28 16.84 -0.64
N PHE A 174 -24.49 16.36 -1.58
CA PHE A 174 -23.06 16.19 -1.41
C PHE A 174 -22.38 17.48 -0.96
N GLU A 175 -22.75 18.58 -1.59
CA GLU A 175 -22.18 19.91 -1.33
C GLU A 175 -22.50 20.42 0.09
N GLN A 176 -23.67 20.09 0.64
CA GLN A 176 -24.02 20.43 2.04
C GLN A 176 -23.14 19.66 3.01
N HIS A 177 -22.99 18.35 2.85
CA HIS A 177 -22.11 17.53 3.70
C HIS A 177 -20.65 17.96 3.58
N GLU A 178 -20.20 18.30 2.37
CA GLU A 178 -18.86 18.79 2.11
C GLU A 178 -18.60 20.12 2.87
N GLN A 179 -19.52 21.06 2.83
CA GLN A 179 -19.42 22.31 3.57
C GLN A 179 -19.41 22.09 5.09
N GLU A 180 -20.22 21.16 5.59
CA GLU A 180 -20.20 20.78 7.01
C GLU A 180 -18.84 20.23 7.42
N TYR A 181 -18.21 19.39 6.60
CA TYR A 181 -16.85 18.90 6.85
C TYR A 181 -15.83 20.03 6.91
N TYR A 182 -15.89 20.98 5.98
CA TYR A 182 -14.97 22.12 5.94
C TYR A 182 -15.18 23.08 7.12
N ALA A 183 -16.40 23.27 7.58
CA ALA A 183 -16.71 24.08 8.76
C ALA A 183 -15.95 23.61 10.01
N GLY A 184 -15.62 22.31 10.09
CA GLY A 184 -14.79 21.75 11.15
C GLY A 184 -13.35 22.28 11.21
N PHE A 185 -12.91 23.11 10.24
CA PHE A 185 -11.61 23.77 10.21
C PHE A 185 -11.66 25.27 10.59
N GLY A 186 -12.81 25.74 11.06
CA GLY A 186 -13.00 27.11 11.52
C GLY A 186 -12.69 28.14 10.43
N LYS A 187 -11.84 29.12 10.73
CA LYS A 187 -11.48 30.19 9.77
C LYS A 187 -10.70 29.71 8.54
N ALA A 188 -10.22 28.45 8.52
CA ALA A 188 -9.54 27.85 7.36
C ALA A 188 -10.49 27.04 6.46
N ALA A 189 -11.79 27.03 6.72
CA ALA A 189 -12.78 26.23 6.00
C ALA A 189 -12.74 26.44 4.47
N GLU A 190 -12.56 27.68 4.01
CA GLU A 190 -12.49 28.01 2.60
C GLU A 190 -11.27 27.38 1.90
N GLU A 191 -10.07 27.56 2.50
CA GLU A 191 -8.82 27.02 1.97
C GLU A 191 -8.82 25.48 2.03
N VAL A 192 -9.36 24.89 3.09
CA VAL A 192 -9.50 23.44 3.18
C VAL A 192 -10.47 22.93 2.12
N GLY A 193 -11.56 23.64 1.87
CA GLY A 193 -12.46 23.35 0.75
C GLY A 193 -11.75 23.43 -0.61
N GLU A 194 -10.92 24.47 -0.82
CA GLU A 194 -10.09 24.59 -2.03
C GLU A 194 -9.12 23.39 -2.18
N TYR A 195 -8.49 22.96 -1.08
CA TYR A 195 -7.58 21.82 -1.06
C TYR A 195 -8.26 20.51 -1.52
N TYR A 196 -9.43 20.17 -0.96
CA TYR A 196 -10.14 18.94 -1.35
C TYR A 196 -10.73 19.05 -2.76
N ARG A 197 -11.29 20.20 -3.13
CA ARG A 197 -11.77 20.46 -4.49
C ARG A 197 -10.65 20.38 -5.53
N TYR A 198 -9.42 20.82 -5.17
CA TYR A 198 -8.27 20.65 -6.07
C TYR A 198 -8.04 19.20 -6.44
N TRP A 199 -7.98 18.29 -5.47
CA TRP A 199 -7.79 16.87 -5.71
C TRP A 199 -8.94 16.28 -6.52
N ARG A 200 -10.19 16.61 -6.19
CA ARG A 200 -11.35 16.16 -6.93
C ARG A 200 -11.34 16.65 -8.38
N GLN A 201 -11.26 17.95 -8.62
CA GLN A 201 -11.37 18.51 -9.96
C GLN A 201 -10.15 18.22 -10.84
N ASN A 202 -8.93 18.45 -10.31
CA ASN A 202 -7.72 18.37 -11.12
C ASN A 202 -7.16 16.95 -11.25
N VAL A 203 -7.41 16.08 -10.28
CA VAL A 203 -6.89 14.71 -10.30
C VAL A 203 -8.00 13.72 -10.66
N TRP A 204 -9.08 13.69 -9.87
CA TRP A 204 -10.15 12.74 -10.10
C TRP A 204 -10.92 13.02 -11.39
N ASP A 205 -11.59 14.17 -11.48
CA ASP A 205 -12.49 14.48 -12.60
C ASP A 205 -11.76 14.63 -13.94
N ASN A 206 -10.58 15.26 -13.93
CA ASN A 206 -9.83 15.57 -15.15
C ASN A 206 -8.85 14.48 -15.60
N ARG A 207 -8.41 13.56 -14.71
CA ARG A 207 -7.37 12.57 -15.06
C ARG A 207 -7.78 11.13 -14.77
N ILE A 208 -8.26 10.82 -13.56
CA ILE A 208 -8.54 9.45 -13.14
C ILE A 208 -9.88 8.96 -13.73
N TYR A 209 -10.95 9.72 -13.50
CA TYR A 209 -12.30 9.30 -13.90
C TYR A 209 -12.48 9.13 -15.41
N PRO A 210 -11.99 10.04 -16.28
CA PRO A 210 -12.06 9.85 -17.72
C PRO A 210 -11.32 8.59 -18.20
N ASP A 211 -10.17 8.27 -17.59
CA ASP A 211 -9.30 7.16 -17.98
C ASP A 211 -9.57 5.85 -17.20
N ARG A 212 -10.62 5.81 -16.39
CA ARG A 212 -10.90 4.71 -15.44
C ARG A 212 -10.96 3.32 -16.06
N LYS A 213 -11.42 3.20 -17.32
CA LYS A 213 -11.47 1.92 -18.02
C LYS A 213 -10.07 1.42 -18.39
N GLU A 214 -9.22 2.31 -18.83
CA GLU A 214 -7.81 1.98 -19.14
C GLU A 214 -7.03 1.67 -17.86
N ILE A 215 -7.23 2.46 -16.80
CA ILE A 215 -6.64 2.18 -15.49
C ILE A 215 -7.05 0.77 -15.00
N ALA A 216 -8.31 0.39 -15.15
CA ALA A 216 -8.80 -0.93 -14.76
C ALA A 216 -8.11 -2.05 -15.54
N LYS A 217 -7.87 -1.89 -16.85
CA LYS A 217 -7.12 -2.87 -17.67
C LYS A 217 -5.67 -3.05 -17.21
N LEU A 218 -5.07 -1.99 -16.67
CA LEU A 218 -3.70 -2.03 -16.14
C LEU A 218 -3.62 -2.71 -14.75
N GLY A 219 -4.75 -2.87 -14.07
CA GLY A 219 -4.84 -3.51 -12.77
C GLY A 219 -5.07 -5.02 -12.86
N LEU A 220 -4.56 -5.79 -11.89
CA LEU A 220 -4.91 -7.19 -11.76
C LEU A 220 -6.42 -7.35 -11.59
N TYR A 221 -7.00 -8.30 -12.28
CA TYR A 221 -8.44 -8.61 -12.24
C TYR A 221 -9.35 -7.43 -12.62
N GLY A 222 -8.87 -6.51 -13.48
CA GLY A 222 -9.65 -5.33 -13.88
C GLY A 222 -9.89 -4.31 -12.76
N ASN A 223 -9.11 -4.36 -11.69
CA ASN A 223 -9.25 -3.47 -10.55
C ASN A 223 -8.53 -2.14 -10.82
N TYR A 224 -9.29 -1.04 -10.96
CA TYR A 224 -8.73 0.27 -11.27
C TYR A 224 -7.80 0.80 -10.17
N GLN A 225 -8.03 0.46 -8.91
CA GLN A 225 -7.20 0.90 -7.79
C GLN A 225 -5.78 0.34 -7.92
N ARG A 226 -5.65 -0.93 -8.28
CA ARG A 226 -4.36 -1.57 -8.53
C ARG A 226 -3.69 -0.98 -9.77
N GLY A 227 -4.45 -0.73 -10.82
CA GLY A 227 -3.95 -0.06 -12.01
C GLY A 227 -3.44 1.35 -11.73
N LEU A 228 -4.14 2.11 -10.90
CA LEU A 228 -3.74 3.44 -10.47
C LEU A 228 -2.42 3.40 -9.67
N MET A 229 -2.30 2.46 -8.72
CA MET A 229 -1.10 2.31 -7.90
C MET A 229 0.17 2.05 -8.71
N TRP A 230 0.08 1.23 -9.76
CA TRP A 230 1.22 0.95 -10.63
C TRP A 230 1.53 2.06 -11.63
N ASN A 231 0.61 3.01 -11.80
CA ASN A 231 0.69 4.07 -12.78
C ASN A 231 0.54 5.46 -12.18
N ILE A 232 0.95 5.65 -10.93
CA ILE A 232 0.86 6.93 -10.20
C ILE A 232 1.42 8.09 -11.03
N HIS A 233 2.57 7.90 -11.69
CA HIS A 233 3.24 8.90 -12.54
C HIS A 233 2.39 9.42 -13.72
N ARG A 234 1.34 8.69 -14.12
CA ARG A 234 0.45 9.11 -15.20
C ARG A 234 -0.64 10.07 -14.73
N TYR A 235 -1.06 9.95 -13.46
CA TYR A 235 -2.23 10.63 -12.94
C TYR A 235 -1.91 11.75 -11.95
N PHE A 236 -0.76 11.66 -11.27
CA PHE A 236 -0.28 12.67 -10.32
C PHE A 236 0.95 13.37 -10.87
N ARG A 237 1.17 14.62 -10.46
CA ARG A 237 2.29 15.48 -10.85
C ARG A 237 2.90 16.14 -9.62
N LEU A 238 4.19 16.42 -9.65
CA LEU A 238 4.83 17.14 -8.54
C LEU A 238 4.20 18.51 -8.30
N SER A 239 3.77 19.19 -9.37
CA SER A 239 3.06 20.48 -9.29
C SER A 239 1.71 20.41 -8.56
N ASP A 240 1.06 19.25 -8.43
CA ASP A 240 -0.16 19.10 -7.65
C ASP A 240 0.14 19.33 -6.17
N PHE A 241 1.28 18.81 -5.70
CA PHE A 241 1.73 19.00 -4.32
C PHE A 241 2.21 20.42 -4.07
N ASP A 242 2.82 21.09 -5.06
CA ASP A 242 3.20 22.51 -4.95
C ASP A 242 1.96 23.40 -4.76
N LYS A 243 0.90 23.12 -5.53
CA LYS A 243 -0.37 23.84 -5.43
C LYS A 243 -1.07 23.60 -4.09
N THR A 244 -1.16 22.34 -3.69
CA THR A 244 -1.85 21.99 -2.42
C THR A 244 -1.05 22.41 -1.19
N ASP A 245 0.29 22.40 -1.23
CA ASP A 245 1.12 23.01 -0.18
C ASP A 245 0.86 24.52 -0.05
N ALA A 246 0.75 25.24 -1.18
CA ALA A 246 0.44 26.68 -1.16
C ALA A 246 -0.96 26.97 -0.59
N ILE A 247 -1.97 26.15 -0.90
CA ILE A 247 -3.31 26.25 -0.33
C ILE A 247 -3.25 26.05 1.19
N LEU A 248 -2.62 24.97 1.64
CA LEU A 248 -2.52 24.66 3.07
C LEU A 248 -1.65 25.67 3.85
N ALA A 249 -0.67 26.31 3.19
CA ALA A 249 0.08 27.41 3.78
C ALA A 249 -0.82 28.64 4.06
N ARG A 250 -1.74 28.98 3.14
CA ARG A 250 -2.74 30.05 3.37
C ARG A 250 -3.70 29.67 4.50
N ALA A 251 -4.15 28.41 4.56
CA ALA A 251 -4.97 27.92 5.66
C ALA A 251 -4.27 28.09 7.02
N ALA A 252 -3.00 27.70 7.12
CA ALA A 252 -2.20 27.80 8.34
C ALA A 252 -1.90 29.24 8.77
N ALA A 253 -1.88 30.22 7.84
CA ALA A 253 -1.67 31.62 8.12
C ALA A 253 -2.88 32.30 8.77
N LYS A 254 -4.05 31.67 8.80
CA LYS A 254 -5.25 32.20 9.46
C LYS A 254 -5.10 32.20 11.00
N GLN A 255 -5.83 33.03 11.66
CA GLN A 255 -5.97 33.02 13.12
C GLN A 255 -6.86 31.84 13.53
N LEU A 256 -6.26 30.69 13.79
CA LEU A 256 -6.95 29.46 14.11
C LEU A 256 -7.01 29.20 15.62
N SER A 257 -8.10 28.59 16.08
CA SER A 257 -8.18 27.97 17.40
C SER A 257 -7.13 26.84 17.55
N GLY A 258 -6.84 26.40 18.77
CA GLY A 258 -5.88 25.32 19.00
C GLY A 258 -6.28 24.01 18.29
N GLN A 259 -7.57 23.72 18.20
CA GLN A 259 -8.08 22.51 17.55
C GLN A 259 -8.07 22.64 16.02
N ASP A 260 -8.51 23.78 15.48
CA ASP A 260 -8.52 24.04 14.04
C ASP A 260 -7.10 24.07 13.50
N ARG A 261 -6.17 24.68 14.24
CA ARG A 261 -4.73 24.67 13.93
C ARG A 261 -4.19 23.25 13.81
N ARG A 262 -4.45 22.40 14.80
CA ARG A 262 -4.01 20.99 14.75
C ARG A 262 -4.54 20.24 13.53
N ARG A 263 -5.82 20.46 13.16
CA ARG A 263 -6.41 19.84 11.97
C ARG A 263 -5.71 20.29 10.68
N VAL A 264 -5.41 21.58 10.55
CA VAL A 264 -4.66 22.11 9.40
C VAL A 264 -3.23 21.58 9.37
N GLU A 265 -2.54 21.52 10.50
CA GLU A 265 -1.20 20.93 10.62
C GLU A 265 -1.19 19.43 10.24
N MET A 266 -2.23 18.70 10.59
CA MET A 266 -2.40 17.30 10.16
C MET A 266 -2.55 17.19 8.64
N LEU A 267 -3.30 18.07 7.98
CA LEU A 267 -3.39 18.11 6.52
C LEU A 267 -2.04 18.47 5.87
N GLN A 268 -1.31 19.42 6.43
CA GLN A 268 0.04 19.77 5.95
C GLN A 268 1.00 18.58 6.09
N LEU A 269 0.95 17.88 7.24
CA LEU A 269 1.76 16.68 7.47
C LEU A 269 1.43 15.57 6.47
N ALA A 270 0.14 15.36 6.22
CA ALA A 270 -0.33 14.39 5.24
C ALA A 270 0.11 14.76 3.82
N ASN A 271 -0.03 16.02 3.42
CA ASN A 271 0.40 16.45 2.08
C ASN A 271 1.91 16.28 1.88
N ARG A 272 2.71 16.51 2.92
CA ARG A 272 4.15 16.18 2.91
C ARG A 272 4.39 14.69 2.72
N TYR A 273 3.63 13.84 3.41
CA TYR A 273 3.69 12.40 3.21
C TYR A 273 3.32 12.01 1.78
N PHE A 274 2.25 12.56 1.22
CA PHE A 274 1.81 12.30 -0.16
C PHE A 274 2.89 12.65 -1.18
N ARG A 275 3.54 13.79 -1.02
CA ARG A 275 4.68 14.20 -1.86
C ARG A 275 5.84 13.22 -1.78
N LEU A 276 6.24 12.81 -0.56
CA LEU A 276 7.34 11.84 -0.36
C LEU A 276 7.00 10.48 -0.97
N PHE A 277 5.77 10.02 -0.79
CA PHE A 277 5.30 8.77 -1.37
C PHE A 277 5.30 8.83 -2.91
N PHE A 278 4.77 9.89 -3.49
CA PHE A 278 4.81 10.13 -4.94
C PHE A 278 6.24 10.08 -5.48
N LEU A 279 7.16 10.80 -4.86
CA LEU A 279 8.57 10.82 -5.27
C LEU A 279 9.22 9.44 -5.14
N ALA A 280 8.98 8.71 -4.05
CA ALA A 280 9.51 7.36 -3.87
C ALA A 280 8.97 6.36 -4.91
N CYS A 281 7.74 6.54 -5.38
CA CYS A 281 7.14 5.69 -6.41
C CYS A 281 7.60 6.05 -7.84
N THR A 282 7.87 7.33 -8.11
CA THR A 282 8.03 7.85 -9.49
C THR A 282 9.45 8.23 -9.88
N ALA A 283 10.35 8.46 -8.91
CA ALA A 283 11.76 8.71 -9.18
C ALA A 283 12.43 7.49 -9.84
N LYS A 284 13.47 7.75 -10.60
CA LYS A 284 14.19 6.73 -11.37
C LYS A 284 15.56 6.45 -10.76
N GLN A 285 16.06 5.23 -10.97
CA GLN A 285 17.42 4.80 -10.62
C GLN A 285 17.83 5.20 -9.18
N GLU A 286 19.02 5.79 -9.02
CA GLU A 286 19.59 6.19 -7.72
C GLU A 286 18.72 7.19 -6.95
N GLU A 287 18.02 8.09 -7.66
CA GLU A 287 17.13 9.06 -7.03
C GLU A 287 15.92 8.36 -6.36
N LYS A 288 15.44 7.25 -6.93
CA LYS A 288 14.35 6.47 -6.32
C LYS A 288 14.73 5.95 -4.93
N GLN A 289 15.94 5.40 -4.79
CA GLN A 289 16.44 4.92 -3.49
C GLN A 289 16.53 6.05 -2.46
N LYS A 290 17.04 7.21 -2.89
CA LYS A 290 17.14 8.39 -2.03
C LYS A 290 15.78 8.93 -1.59
N GLN A 291 14.79 8.96 -2.47
CA GLN A 291 13.43 9.38 -2.12
C GLN A 291 12.74 8.34 -1.22
N ALA A 292 12.94 7.05 -1.46
CA ALA A 292 12.45 6.00 -0.59
C ALA A 292 13.05 6.09 0.83
N ALA A 293 14.33 6.44 0.95
CA ALA A 293 14.97 6.67 2.25
C ALA A 293 14.35 7.86 3.01
N LYS A 294 14.05 8.97 2.31
CA LYS A 294 13.35 10.12 2.92
C LYS A 294 11.93 9.75 3.38
N LEU A 295 11.24 8.93 2.61
CA LEU A 295 9.92 8.42 3.01
C LEU A 295 10.01 7.55 4.26
N LEU A 296 11.02 6.65 4.33
CA LEU A 296 11.24 5.83 5.52
C LEU A 296 11.61 6.67 6.74
N GLU A 297 12.46 7.66 6.59
CA GLU A 297 12.80 8.62 7.67
C GLU A 297 11.55 9.32 8.21
N PHE A 298 10.68 9.80 7.30
CA PHE A 298 9.40 10.39 7.68
C PHE A 298 8.53 9.40 8.47
N ARG A 299 8.41 8.15 8.01
CA ARG A 299 7.63 7.10 8.69
C ARG A 299 8.18 6.78 10.07
N CYS A 300 9.50 6.68 10.22
CA CYS A 300 10.16 6.47 11.52
C CYS A 300 9.83 7.61 12.49
N LYS A 301 9.90 8.86 12.03
CA LYS A 301 9.59 10.04 12.84
C LYS A 301 8.14 10.06 13.29
N HIS A 302 7.22 9.63 12.45
CA HIS A 302 5.78 9.74 12.65
C HIS A 302 5.09 8.40 12.96
N HIS A 303 5.84 7.36 13.38
CA HIS A 303 5.31 6.02 13.59
C HIS A 303 4.24 5.92 14.70
N LYS A 304 4.20 6.90 15.61
CA LYS A 304 3.20 6.99 16.69
C LYS A 304 1.99 7.86 16.34
N ASP A 305 2.02 8.55 15.20
CA ASP A 305 0.92 9.43 14.81
C ASP A 305 -0.27 8.58 14.32
N LEU A 306 -1.34 8.59 15.08
CA LEU A 306 -2.52 7.75 14.85
C LEU A 306 -3.29 8.08 13.56
N MET A 307 -2.96 9.21 12.92
CA MET A 307 -3.55 9.58 11.62
C MET A 307 -3.07 8.71 10.45
N PHE A 308 -2.03 7.90 10.65
CA PHE A 308 -1.47 7.01 9.62
C PHE A 308 -1.65 5.55 9.99
N ASP A 309 -2.25 4.77 9.12
CA ASP A 309 -2.28 3.31 9.24
C ASP A 309 -1.05 2.69 8.57
N TRP A 310 0.08 2.75 9.26
CA TRP A 310 1.35 2.22 8.75
C TRP A 310 1.32 0.72 8.42
N ASN A 311 0.55 -0.07 9.17
CA ASN A 311 0.42 -1.51 8.91
C ASN A 311 -0.18 -1.79 7.54
N ARG A 312 -1.33 -1.15 7.31
CA ARG A 312 -2.05 -1.35 6.07
C ARG A 312 -1.26 -0.80 4.90
N MET A 313 -0.64 0.36 5.08
CA MET A 313 0.20 0.98 4.05
C MET A 313 1.36 0.08 3.64
N ALA A 314 2.12 -0.45 4.60
CA ALA A 314 3.24 -1.36 4.32
C ALA A 314 2.77 -2.65 3.59
N THR A 315 1.66 -3.24 4.04
CA THR A 315 1.08 -4.44 3.39
C THR A 315 0.70 -4.19 1.94
N LEU A 316 0.02 -3.08 1.68
CA LEU A 316 -0.47 -2.77 0.32
C LEU A 316 0.69 -2.37 -0.61
N GLU A 317 1.66 -1.61 -0.13
CA GLU A 317 2.87 -1.29 -0.89
C GLU A 317 3.69 -2.54 -1.24
N GLY A 318 3.73 -3.51 -0.36
CA GLY A 318 4.35 -4.81 -0.63
C GLY A 318 3.74 -5.52 -1.83
N ARG A 319 2.43 -5.36 -2.02
CA ARG A 319 1.69 -6.00 -3.12
C ARG A 319 1.61 -5.17 -4.38
N TYR A 320 1.40 -3.86 -4.25
CA TYR A 320 0.95 -3.03 -5.35
C TYR A 320 1.76 -1.76 -5.57
N GLY A 321 2.60 -1.36 -4.62
CA GLY A 321 3.37 -0.14 -4.72
C GLY A 321 4.71 -0.32 -5.44
N ASP A 322 5.13 0.66 -6.21
CA ASP A 322 6.46 0.72 -6.83
C ASP A 322 7.43 1.55 -5.96
N VAL A 323 7.40 1.30 -4.67
CA VAL A 323 8.30 1.93 -3.69
C VAL A 323 9.57 1.08 -3.57
N ALA A 324 10.73 1.70 -3.49
CA ALA A 324 11.98 0.99 -3.27
C ALA A 324 11.93 0.20 -1.95
N GLY A 325 12.57 -0.98 -1.92
CA GLY A 325 12.49 -1.95 -0.82
C GLY A 325 12.78 -1.37 0.56
N VAL A 326 13.68 -0.37 0.65
CA VAL A 326 13.98 0.31 1.92
C VAL A 326 12.76 0.99 2.55
N ALA A 327 11.87 1.58 1.78
CA ALA A 327 10.66 2.22 2.30
C ALA A 327 9.55 1.21 2.67
N LYS A 328 9.65 -0.03 2.18
CA LYS A 328 8.74 -1.13 2.51
C LYS A 328 9.08 -1.87 3.80
N ALA A 329 10.17 -1.45 4.48
CA ALA A 329 10.64 -2.13 5.68
C ALA A 329 9.56 -2.18 6.77
N ASP A 330 9.15 -3.35 7.16
CA ASP A 330 8.10 -3.60 8.16
C ASP A 330 8.53 -3.18 9.57
N ARG A 331 9.85 -3.02 9.79
CA ARG A 331 10.43 -2.68 11.09
C ARG A 331 10.57 -1.18 11.36
N PHE A 332 10.19 -0.30 10.45
CA PHE A 332 10.36 1.14 10.66
C PHE A 332 9.70 1.65 11.97
N ARG A 333 8.73 0.93 12.51
CA ARG A 333 8.08 1.25 13.78
C ARG A 333 8.98 1.14 15.00
N SER A 334 9.98 0.28 14.95
CA SER A 334 10.96 0.13 16.03
C SER A 334 12.12 1.10 15.90
N PHE A 335 12.24 1.82 14.79
CA PHE A 335 13.31 2.78 14.56
C PHE A 335 12.95 4.16 15.13
N HIS A 336 13.86 4.72 15.94
CA HIS A 336 13.75 6.10 16.42
C HIS A 336 14.45 7.11 15.50
N GLY A 337 15.27 6.65 14.58
CA GLY A 337 15.96 7.42 13.57
C GLY A 337 16.46 6.52 12.45
N TYR A 338 16.67 7.10 11.28
CA TYR A 338 17.15 6.40 10.10
C TYR A 338 18.09 7.28 9.29
N LYS A 339 19.19 6.67 8.83
CA LYS A 339 20.12 7.29 7.90
C LYS A 339 20.45 6.31 6.79
N SER A 340 20.16 6.68 5.54
CA SER A 340 20.55 5.87 4.40
C SER A 340 22.05 5.88 4.20
N LEU A 341 22.60 4.72 3.88
CA LEU A 341 23.98 4.58 3.41
C LEU A 341 24.05 4.85 1.92
N PRO A 342 25.21 5.30 1.38
CA PRO A 342 25.39 5.48 -0.04
C PRO A 342 25.22 4.13 -0.76
N LEU A 343 24.72 4.15 -2.00
CA LEU A 343 24.61 2.93 -2.81
C LEU A 343 25.97 2.41 -3.29
N LYS A 344 26.94 3.31 -3.43
CA LYS A 344 28.26 3.00 -3.93
C LYS A 344 29.20 2.66 -2.78
N TRP A 345 29.66 1.41 -2.76
CA TRP A 345 30.63 0.89 -1.81
C TRP A 345 31.90 0.46 -2.53
N PHE A 346 32.90 -0.03 -1.79
CA PHE A 346 34.08 -0.69 -2.33
C PHE A 346 33.92 -2.20 -2.19
N PHE A 347 34.42 -2.95 -3.19
CA PHE A 347 34.22 -4.40 -3.27
C PHE A 347 35.47 -5.11 -3.74
N SER A 348 35.73 -6.29 -3.19
CA SER A 348 36.72 -7.24 -3.68
C SER A 348 36.14 -8.65 -3.66
N PRO A 349 36.14 -9.41 -4.77
CA PRO A 349 35.87 -10.84 -4.75
C PRO A 349 37.00 -11.56 -4.00
N ASP A 350 36.68 -12.70 -3.41
CA ASP A 350 37.61 -13.50 -2.62
C ASP A 350 37.57 -15.00 -3.04
N PRO A 351 37.98 -15.33 -4.27
CA PRO A 351 37.86 -16.68 -4.83
C PRO A 351 38.74 -17.71 -4.12
N GLY A 352 39.71 -17.28 -3.35
CA GLY A 352 40.65 -18.16 -2.63
C GLY A 352 40.60 -18.04 -1.12
N ASP A 353 39.56 -17.41 -0.58
CA ASP A 353 39.39 -17.16 0.87
C ASP A 353 40.61 -16.45 1.52
N ALA A 354 41.26 -15.61 0.71
CA ALA A 354 42.40 -14.82 1.14
C ALA A 354 42.01 -13.79 2.21
N GLY A 355 40.78 -13.27 2.09
CA GLY A 355 40.26 -12.24 3.00
C GLY A 355 40.26 -12.67 4.45
N VAL A 356 39.95 -13.94 4.73
CA VAL A 356 40.02 -14.49 6.09
C VAL A 356 41.49 -14.57 6.59
N ARG A 357 42.38 -15.05 5.73
CA ARG A 357 43.81 -15.19 6.09
C ARG A 357 44.51 -13.84 6.32
N GLU A 358 44.16 -12.87 5.49
CA GLU A 358 44.74 -11.53 5.50
C GLU A 358 43.99 -10.54 6.37
N LYS A 359 42.89 -10.97 7.00
CA LYS A 359 42.00 -10.17 7.85
C LYS A 359 41.48 -8.91 7.18
N TRP A 360 40.88 -9.08 6.00
CA TRP A 360 40.34 -7.96 5.22
C TRP A 360 39.25 -7.19 5.97
N GLU A 361 38.56 -7.82 6.90
CA GLU A 361 37.60 -7.18 7.79
C GLU A 361 38.20 -6.10 8.70
N ALA A 362 39.49 -6.17 8.92
CA ALA A 362 40.25 -5.21 9.74
C ALA A 362 40.97 -4.13 8.91
N PHE A 363 40.82 -4.13 7.57
CA PHE A 363 41.47 -3.12 6.76
C PHE A 363 40.93 -1.73 7.07
N PRO A 364 41.81 -0.72 7.24
CA PRO A 364 41.38 0.66 7.35
C PRO A 364 40.81 1.12 6.01
N ILE A 365 39.82 2.05 6.05
CA ILE A 365 39.11 2.51 4.86
C ILE A 365 40.04 3.03 3.73
N GLY A 366 41.18 3.61 4.09
CA GLY A 366 42.19 4.05 3.12
C GLY A 366 42.76 2.91 2.30
N LYS A 367 43.04 1.74 2.94
CA LYS A 367 43.51 0.53 2.26
C LYS A 367 42.41 -0.08 1.39
N ILE A 368 41.18 -0.12 1.90
CA ILE A 368 40.01 -0.57 1.14
C ILE A 368 39.87 0.24 -0.16
N ARG A 369 39.90 1.56 -0.07
CA ARG A 369 39.77 2.46 -1.22
C ARG A 369 40.88 2.31 -2.26
N SER A 370 42.05 1.88 -1.84
CA SER A 370 43.19 1.72 -2.75
C SER A 370 43.25 0.36 -3.43
N LEU A 371 42.59 -0.67 -2.85
CA LEU A 371 42.70 -2.05 -3.31
C LEU A 371 41.40 -2.61 -3.91
N TRP A 372 40.25 -2.07 -3.48
CA TRP A 372 38.94 -2.59 -3.85
C TRP A 372 38.26 -1.68 -4.86
N GLU A 373 37.47 -2.28 -5.71
CA GLU A 373 36.78 -1.59 -6.80
C GLU A 373 35.40 -1.06 -6.37
N PRO A 374 34.89 0.02 -6.98
CA PRO A 374 33.56 0.53 -6.68
C PRO A 374 32.46 -0.42 -7.14
N VAL A 375 31.47 -0.63 -6.30
CA VAL A 375 30.30 -1.51 -6.55
C VAL A 375 29.01 -0.79 -6.18
N LEU A 376 27.90 -1.11 -6.84
CA LEU A 376 26.56 -0.67 -6.47
C LEU A 376 25.86 -1.78 -5.66
N THR A 377 25.41 -1.46 -4.45
CA THR A 377 24.75 -2.40 -3.55
C THR A 377 23.28 -2.70 -3.89
N ASN A 378 22.71 -2.00 -4.88
CA ASN A 378 21.36 -2.23 -5.40
C ASN A 378 21.33 -3.02 -6.72
N ALA A 379 22.41 -3.67 -7.07
CA ALA A 379 22.54 -4.49 -8.26
C ALA A 379 23.35 -5.75 -7.94
N GLY A 380 23.03 -6.87 -8.59
CA GLY A 380 23.81 -8.09 -8.52
C GLY A 380 25.22 -7.91 -9.10
N TRP A 381 26.13 -8.79 -8.78
CA TRP A 381 27.52 -8.73 -9.22
C TRP A 381 27.65 -8.67 -10.76
N GLU A 382 26.85 -9.44 -11.47
CA GLU A 382 26.80 -9.48 -12.92
C GLU A 382 26.17 -8.21 -13.57
N LYS A 383 25.57 -7.32 -12.78
CA LYS A 383 24.85 -6.13 -13.26
C LYS A 383 25.51 -4.79 -12.89
N GLN A 384 26.83 -4.74 -12.77
CA GLN A 384 27.59 -3.59 -12.28
C GLN A 384 27.94 -2.52 -13.33
N LYS A 385 27.22 -2.42 -14.45
CA LYS A 385 27.54 -1.55 -15.60
C LYS A 385 27.79 -0.07 -15.26
N ASN A 386 27.16 0.46 -14.21
CA ASN A 386 27.25 1.88 -13.83
C ASN A 386 27.99 2.11 -12.50
N SER A 387 28.65 1.10 -11.96
CA SER A 387 29.37 1.22 -10.69
C SER A 387 30.67 2.02 -10.80
N GLY A 388 31.29 2.04 -11.98
CA GLY A 388 32.65 2.53 -12.20
C GLY A 388 33.71 1.45 -11.93
N MET A 389 33.30 0.19 -11.77
CA MET A 389 34.17 -0.98 -11.62
C MET A 389 35.01 -1.20 -12.88
N HIS A 390 36.24 -1.67 -12.69
CA HIS A 390 37.12 -1.99 -13.82
C HIS A 390 36.53 -3.12 -14.69
N PRO A 391 36.54 -3.00 -16.05
CA PRO A 391 35.88 -3.97 -16.94
C PRO A 391 36.34 -5.44 -16.77
N LYS A 392 37.62 -5.66 -16.42
CA LYS A 392 38.13 -7.03 -16.18
C LYS A 392 37.46 -7.67 -14.97
N LEU A 393 37.24 -6.89 -13.90
CA LEU A 393 36.55 -7.39 -12.71
C LEU A 393 35.06 -7.60 -13.01
N GLN A 394 34.44 -6.70 -13.73
CA GLN A 394 33.05 -6.84 -14.15
C GLN A 394 32.82 -8.13 -14.92
N LYS A 395 33.74 -8.46 -15.87
CA LYS A 395 33.69 -9.71 -16.64
C LYS A 395 33.90 -10.94 -15.76
N LEU A 396 34.76 -10.86 -14.75
CA LEU A 396 34.94 -11.94 -13.76
C LEU A 396 33.63 -12.21 -13.01
N LEU A 397 32.96 -11.18 -12.60
CA LEU A 397 31.73 -11.26 -11.81
C LEU A 397 30.50 -11.75 -12.57
N GLU A 398 30.54 -11.82 -13.91
CA GLU A 398 29.41 -12.35 -14.72
C GLU A 398 29.09 -13.83 -14.41
N ASN A 399 30.08 -14.59 -13.92
CA ASN A 399 29.94 -16.00 -13.59
C ASN A 399 30.64 -16.34 -12.26
N TYR A 400 30.78 -15.36 -11.39
CA TYR A 400 31.42 -15.54 -10.09
C TYR A 400 30.39 -15.94 -9.06
N ASP A 401 30.65 -17.04 -8.40
CA ASP A 401 29.90 -17.61 -7.29
C ASP A 401 30.92 -17.87 -6.17
N GLY A 402 30.71 -17.32 -4.97
CA GLY A 402 31.64 -17.43 -3.87
C GLY A 402 31.68 -16.25 -2.91
N TYR A 403 32.84 -16.02 -2.31
CA TYR A 403 33.00 -14.97 -1.30
C TYR A 403 33.36 -13.62 -1.89
N GLY A 404 32.80 -12.55 -1.28
CA GLY A 404 33.16 -11.17 -1.59
C GLY A 404 33.11 -10.29 -0.37
N TYR A 405 33.90 -9.23 -0.37
CA TYR A 405 33.96 -8.25 0.70
C TYR A 405 33.51 -6.88 0.22
N TYR A 406 32.59 -6.30 0.95
CA TYR A 406 32.16 -4.90 0.78
C TYR A 406 32.72 -4.03 1.89
N GLY A 407 33.15 -2.83 1.55
CA GLY A 407 33.68 -1.86 2.51
C GLY A 407 33.10 -0.48 2.34
N LEU A 408 32.83 0.20 3.44
CA LEU A 408 32.28 1.55 3.47
C LEU A 408 32.84 2.35 4.65
N ASP A 409 33.06 3.65 4.46
CA ASP A 409 33.23 4.59 5.54
C ASP A 409 31.86 4.98 6.11
N LEU A 410 31.63 4.63 7.36
CA LEU A 410 30.38 4.89 8.05
C LEU A 410 30.52 6.08 8.99
N ARG A 411 29.69 7.11 8.79
CA ARG A 411 29.56 8.25 9.70
C ARG A 411 28.27 8.12 10.48
N ILE A 412 28.39 7.89 11.77
CA ILE A 412 27.25 7.76 12.69
C ILE A 412 26.95 9.13 13.28
N PRO A 413 25.68 9.60 13.27
CA PRO A 413 25.30 10.86 13.88
C PRO A 413 25.67 10.89 15.38
N PRO A 414 26.38 11.92 15.87
CA PRO A 414 26.78 12.00 17.29
C PRO A 414 25.60 11.97 18.27
N GLU A 415 24.46 12.49 17.86
CA GLU A 415 23.21 12.49 18.63
C GLU A 415 22.60 11.10 18.84
N TRP A 416 23.14 10.08 18.16
CA TRP A 416 22.75 8.68 18.37
C TRP A 416 23.55 8.00 19.48
N LYS A 417 24.53 8.68 20.08
CA LYS A 417 25.27 8.13 21.20
C LYS A 417 24.34 7.75 22.36
N GLY A 418 24.52 6.54 22.88
CA GLY A 418 23.66 5.97 23.94
C GLY A 418 22.39 5.31 23.42
N ARG A 419 22.20 5.22 22.09
CA ARG A 419 21.13 4.46 21.49
C ARG A 419 21.61 3.11 20.97
N GLU A 420 20.69 2.18 20.79
CA GLU A 420 20.96 0.96 20.02
C GLU A 420 20.98 1.31 18.52
N ILE A 421 22.03 0.89 17.84
CA ILE A 421 22.28 1.20 16.43
C ILE A 421 22.49 -0.10 15.69
N GLU A 422 21.78 -0.24 14.58
CA GLU A 422 21.83 -1.42 13.71
C GLU A 422 22.14 -1.00 12.28
N VAL A 423 22.79 -1.87 11.53
CA VAL A 423 22.85 -1.79 10.07
C VAL A 423 21.71 -2.64 9.52
N TYR A 424 20.82 -2.02 8.75
CA TYR A 424 19.68 -2.67 8.11
C TYR A 424 20.02 -3.01 6.66
N PHE A 425 19.83 -4.26 6.29
CA PHE A 425 19.98 -4.78 4.95
C PHE A 425 18.60 -5.09 4.37
N GLY A 426 18.29 -4.56 3.19
CA GLY A 426 17.05 -4.85 2.47
C GLY A 426 16.97 -6.29 1.99
N ALA A 427 18.11 -6.81 1.54
CA ALA A 427 18.38 -8.22 1.25
C ALA A 427 19.89 -8.41 1.05
N VAL A 428 20.38 -9.60 1.29
CA VAL A 428 21.73 -10.06 0.89
C VAL A 428 21.55 -11.45 0.32
N ASP A 429 22.13 -11.69 -0.84
CA ASP A 429 22.13 -13.02 -1.43
C ASP A 429 22.92 -13.97 -0.54
N GLU A 430 22.30 -15.10 -0.19
CA GLU A 430 22.79 -16.10 0.74
C GLU A 430 23.26 -15.57 2.11
N SER A 431 24.57 -15.60 2.39
CA SER A 431 25.12 -15.37 3.74
C SER A 431 25.86 -14.04 3.86
N ALA A 432 25.79 -13.41 5.04
CA ALA A 432 26.48 -12.17 5.35
C ALA A 432 27.15 -12.22 6.75
N TRP A 433 28.37 -11.70 6.84
CA TRP A 433 29.11 -11.45 8.09
C TRP A 433 29.45 -9.96 8.16
N VAL A 434 29.05 -9.31 9.23
CA VAL A 434 29.18 -7.85 9.37
C VAL A 434 30.23 -7.51 10.42
N TYR A 435 31.14 -6.61 10.05
CA TYR A 435 32.25 -6.15 10.89
C TYR A 435 32.25 -4.63 10.97
N LEU A 436 32.48 -4.08 12.16
CA LEU A 436 32.71 -2.66 12.35
C LEU A 436 34.08 -2.46 12.99
N ASN A 437 34.94 -1.67 12.36
CA ASN A 437 36.31 -1.44 12.83
C ASN A 437 37.14 -2.74 13.07
N GLY A 438 36.89 -3.76 12.25
CA GLY A 438 37.53 -5.08 12.37
C GLY A 438 36.89 -6.03 13.39
N GLN A 439 35.93 -5.58 14.16
CA GLN A 439 35.21 -6.39 15.14
C GLN A 439 33.95 -6.98 14.48
N LYS A 440 33.77 -8.29 14.52
CA LYS A 440 32.54 -8.96 14.09
C LYS A 440 31.37 -8.55 14.98
N THR A 441 30.33 -8.00 14.36
CA THR A 441 29.12 -7.53 15.08
C THR A 441 27.96 -8.51 14.96
N GLY A 442 27.92 -9.29 13.89
CA GLY A 442 26.90 -10.32 13.68
C GLY A 442 26.99 -10.96 12.32
N GLU A 443 26.09 -11.88 12.09
CA GLU A 443 25.99 -12.61 10.83
C GLU A 443 24.55 -13.04 10.54
N ARG A 444 24.26 -13.29 9.28
CA ARG A 444 23.11 -14.05 8.82
C ARG A 444 23.59 -15.15 7.88
N ILE A 445 23.37 -16.38 8.25
CA ILE A 445 23.75 -17.56 7.47
C ILE A 445 22.52 -18.02 6.68
N PHE A 446 22.72 -18.24 5.39
CA PHE A 446 21.68 -18.76 4.50
C PHE A 446 21.24 -20.16 4.93
N ARG A 447 19.95 -20.42 4.87
CA ARG A 447 19.36 -21.72 5.17
C ARG A 447 18.82 -22.34 3.89
N LYS A 448 19.44 -23.45 3.46
CA LYS A 448 19.03 -24.15 2.24
C LYS A 448 17.54 -24.49 2.28
N GLY A 449 16.84 -24.20 1.18
CA GLY A 449 15.41 -24.43 1.04
C GLY A 449 14.53 -23.29 1.55
N THR A 450 15.12 -22.16 1.96
CA THR A 450 14.41 -20.92 2.30
C THR A 450 14.62 -19.86 1.23
N GLU A 451 13.80 -18.80 1.27
CA GLU A 451 13.99 -17.60 0.45
C GLU A 451 14.67 -16.46 1.26
N ASP A 452 15.56 -16.81 2.17
CA ASP A 452 16.22 -15.84 3.07
C ASP A 452 16.90 -14.71 2.31
N TRP A 453 17.40 -14.97 1.10
CA TRP A 453 17.99 -13.99 0.21
C TRP A 453 17.03 -12.86 -0.24
N LYS A 454 15.72 -13.05 -0.08
CA LYS A 454 14.70 -12.02 -0.37
C LYS A 454 14.28 -11.22 0.87
N HIS A 455 14.66 -11.65 2.05
CA HIS A 455 14.15 -11.08 3.30
C HIS A 455 15.12 -10.11 3.95
N PRO A 456 14.61 -8.94 4.45
CA PRO A 456 15.43 -7.98 5.16
C PRO A 456 15.86 -8.49 6.53
N PHE A 457 16.98 -7.95 7.01
CA PHE A 457 17.49 -8.22 8.36
C PHE A 457 18.32 -7.04 8.90
N SER A 458 18.53 -7.02 10.21
CA SER A 458 19.37 -6.03 10.90
C SER A 458 20.48 -6.72 11.66
N ILE A 459 21.63 -6.06 11.72
CA ILE A 459 22.77 -6.47 12.55
C ILE A 459 23.12 -5.33 13.52
N PRO A 460 23.10 -5.56 14.85
CA PRO A 460 23.46 -4.56 15.83
C PRO A 460 24.96 -4.24 15.76
N ILE A 461 25.30 -2.95 15.74
CA ILE A 461 26.69 -2.47 15.66
C ILE A 461 27.10 -1.64 16.87
N THR A 462 26.18 -1.34 17.78
CA THR A 462 26.34 -0.41 18.89
C THR A 462 27.66 -0.61 19.68
N ARG A 463 28.00 -1.87 20.00
CA ARG A 463 29.15 -2.23 20.84
C ARG A 463 30.50 -2.03 20.15
N ALA A 464 30.52 -2.02 18.81
CA ALA A 464 31.75 -1.87 18.03
C ALA A 464 31.99 -0.42 17.56
N ILE A 465 31.12 0.53 17.93
CA ILE A 465 31.30 1.94 17.59
C ILE A 465 32.37 2.56 18.45
N ASP A 466 33.38 3.10 17.80
CA ASP A 466 34.41 3.93 18.44
C ASP A 466 34.00 5.41 18.35
N TRP A 467 33.37 5.92 19.40
CA TRP A 467 32.89 7.31 19.45
C TRP A 467 33.99 8.38 19.46
N SER A 468 35.25 7.97 19.58
CA SER A 468 36.39 8.88 19.43
C SER A 468 36.71 9.15 17.94
N LYS A 469 36.25 8.32 17.05
CA LYS A 469 36.48 8.42 15.60
C LYS A 469 35.27 9.01 14.86
N PRO A 470 35.47 10.04 14.04
CA PRO A 470 34.38 10.61 13.27
C PRO A 470 33.90 9.69 12.13
N VAL A 471 34.71 8.69 11.77
CA VAL A 471 34.43 7.72 10.69
C VAL A 471 34.79 6.33 11.20
N GLN A 472 33.83 5.41 11.01
CA GLN A 472 34.00 3.99 11.27
C GLN A 472 34.24 3.25 9.96
N THR A 473 34.93 2.13 9.98
CA THR A 473 35.06 1.25 8.81
C THR A 473 34.06 0.10 8.94
N LEU A 474 33.06 0.09 8.09
CA LEU A 474 32.10 -1.01 7.98
C LEU A 474 32.58 -1.97 6.88
N VAL A 475 32.70 -3.25 7.20
CA VAL A 475 33.01 -4.31 6.26
C VAL A 475 31.93 -5.39 6.33
N VAL A 476 31.48 -5.84 5.17
CA VAL A 476 30.52 -6.95 5.05
C VAL A 476 31.12 -8.00 4.13
N ARG A 477 31.39 -9.18 4.68
CA ARG A 477 31.71 -10.36 3.87
C ARG A 477 30.39 -11.03 3.48
N VAL A 478 30.28 -11.42 2.24
CA VAL A 478 29.09 -12.12 1.73
C VAL A 478 29.53 -13.42 1.04
N HIS A 479 28.62 -14.36 0.92
CA HIS A 479 28.74 -15.55 0.11
C HIS A 479 27.48 -15.65 -0.74
N ASP A 480 27.68 -15.80 -2.05
CA ASP A 480 26.68 -16.01 -3.07
C ASP A 480 26.70 -17.46 -3.52
#